data_5be2cb6a07ad52e64167a8c8d1d881a3
#
_entry.id   5be2cb6a07ad52e64167a8c8d1d881a3
#
_cell.length_a   1.000
_cell.length_b   1.000
_cell.length_c   1.000
_cell.angle_alpha   90.00
_cell.angle_beta   90.00
_cell.angle_gamma   90.00
#
_symmetry.space_group_name_H-M   'P 1'
#
loop_
_entity.id
_entity.type
_entity.pdbx_description
1 polymer ?
#
loop_
_entity_poly.entity_id
_entity_poly.type
_entity_poly.pdbx_seq_one_letter_code
_entity_poly.pdbx_strand_id
1 'polypeptide(L)'
;MSEQYTYAVARIRALEVSLFSDSTIDQLIACQNYDQALQFLEEKGWGDAESSGDAEKILTREEEKTWEVVKDLSIGMEHFDVLSYPKLFHNLKAAVKEVCTGDKNRHIYYEDVRIPGEEMRKIVEDRDFGKLPNSMRIAGEEAYETLLHTGDGQLCDVIIDRAALDAIYQAGKESPDKIIQDYAESTVAVADIKIAVRSQKTAKSTDFMKRAMAECDSLSVSQLSKAALSGMDAICEYLRGTAYAEGAEALAESPSAFERWCDNRIIQTISPEKYHAFTIGPVIAYVIARQNEIKTVRIILSGKQNELPDDSIRERVREMYV
;
A
#
# COMPACT_ATOMS: atom_id res chain seq x y z
N MET A 1 -3.70 -30.46 6.54
CA MET A 1 -3.48 -29.04 6.18
C MET A 1 -3.17 -28.80 4.69
N SER A 2 -2.56 -29.72 3.94
CA SER A 2 -2.24 -29.49 2.51
C SER A 2 -3.45 -29.49 1.56
N GLU A 3 -4.57 -30.10 1.92
CA GLU A 3 -5.78 -30.16 1.07
C GLU A 3 -6.68 -28.91 1.20
N GLN A 4 -6.57 -28.18 2.28
CA GLN A 4 -7.45 -27.02 2.59
C GLN A 4 -7.38 -25.93 1.53
N TYR A 5 -6.20 -25.65 0.96
CA TYR A 5 -6.01 -24.58 -0.02
C TYR A 5 -5.92 -25.06 -1.46
N THR A 6 -5.98 -26.38 -1.71
CA THR A 6 -5.76 -26.95 -3.06
C THR A 6 -6.73 -26.38 -4.09
N TYR A 7 -8.03 -26.30 -3.76
CA TYR A 7 -9.02 -25.72 -4.66
C TYR A 7 -8.79 -24.23 -4.90
N ALA A 8 -8.53 -23.50 -3.82
CA ALA A 8 -8.30 -22.06 -3.89
C ALA A 8 -7.06 -21.73 -4.75
N VAL A 9 -5.96 -22.43 -4.52
CA VAL A 9 -4.72 -22.26 -5.30
C VAL A 9 -4.96 -22.61 -6.76
N ALA A 10 -5.62 -23.72 -7.07
CA ALA A 10 -5.92 -24.10 -8.45
C ALA A 10 -6.76 -23.02 -9.17
N ARG A 11 -7.78 -22.45 -8.49
CA ARG A 11 -8.59 -21.38 -9.04
C ARG A 11 -7.78 -20.10 -9.25
N ILE A 12 -6.94 -19.73 -8.29
CA ILE A 12 -6.05 -18.56 -8.42
C ILE A 12 -5.07 -18.72 -9.59
N ARG A 13 -4.46 -19.90 -9.77
CA ARG A 13 -3.57 -20.17 -10.90
C ARG A 13 -4.26 -19.98 -12.25
N ALA A 14 -5.53 -20.35 -12.35
CA ALA A 14 -6.32 -20.09 -13.55
C ALA A 14 -6.59 -18.58 -13.77
N LEU A 15 -6.76 -17.82 -12.71
CA LEU A 15 -6.99 -16.37 -12.76
C LEU A 15 -5.71 -15.57 -13.02
N GLU A 16 -4.55 -16.05 -12.57
CA GLU A 16 -3.25 -15.42 -12.83
C GLU A 16 -2.95 -15.26 -14.33
N VAL A 17 -3.52 -16.13 -15.17
CA VAL A 17 -3.39 -16.02 -16.63
C VAL A 17 -3.99 -14.74 -17.19
N SER A 18 -4.97 -14.15 -16.48
CA SER A 18 -5.61 -12.88 -16.86
C SER A 18 -4.93 -11.64 -16.31
N LEU A 19 -3.91 -11.79 -15.44
CA LEU A 19 -3.11 -10.66 -14.97
C LEU A 19 -2.32 -10.05 -16.13
N PHE A 20 -2.14 -8.74 -16.06
CA PHE A 20 -1.34 -8.04 -17.06
C PHE A 20 0.15 -8.36 -16.90
N SER A 21 0.74 -8.76 -18.01
CA SER A 21 2.19 -8.86 -18.15
C SER A 21 2.80 -7.50 -18.50
N ASP A 22 4.13 -7.39 -18.39
CA ASP A 22 4.85 -6.21 -18.84
C ASP A 22 4.54 -5.86 -20.30
N SER A 23 4.37 -6.87 -21.17
CA SER A 23 3.96 -6.67 -22.58
C SER A 23 2.56 -6.05 -22.70
N THR A 24 1.61 -6.45 -21.85
CA THR A 24 0.27 -5.86 -21.83
C THR A 24 0.29 -4.42 -21.34
N ILE A 25 1.11 -4.13 -20.35
CA ILE A 25 1.34 -2.77 -19.86
C ILE A 25 1.97 -1.89 -20.94
N ASP A 26 2.95 -2.42 -21.69
CA ASP A 26 3.53 -1.71 -22.83
C ASP A 26 2.50 -1.36 -23.91
N GLN A 27 1.56 -2.27 -24.21
CA GLN A 27 0.46 -2.01 -25.13
C GLN A 27 -0.47 -0.89 -24.61
N LEU A 28 -0.78 -0.90 -23.33
CA LEU A 28 -1.60 0.15 -22.71
C LEU A 28 -0.91 1.53 -22.75
N ILE A 29 0.40 1.58 -22.50
CA ILE A 29 1.19 2.82 -22.63
C ILE A 29 1.22 3.29 -24.09
N ALA A 30 1.28 2.38 -25.07
CA ALA A 30 1.31 2.71 -26.49
C ALA A 30 -0.04 3.23 -27.04
N CYS A 31 -1.14 3.21 -26.29
CA CYS A 31 -2.39 3.86 -26.67
C CYS A 31 -2.15 5.35 -26.90
N GLN A 32 -2.73 5.89 -27.99
CA GLN A 32 -2.44 7.27 -28.41
C GLN A 32 -2.94 8.34 -27.43
N ASN A 33 -4.03 8.05 -26.73
CA ASN A 33 -4.68 8.98 -25.81
C ASN A 33 -5.43 8.25 -24.69
N TYR A 34 -5.99 9.03 -23.79
CA TYR A 34 -6.74 8.53 -22.63
C TYR A 34 -7.95 7.66 -23.02
N ASP A 35 -8.74 8.09 -24.03
CA ASP A 35 -9.94 7.34 -24.45
C ASP A 35 -9.59 5.97 -25.05
N GLN A 36 -8.53 5.88 -25.83
CA GLN A 36 -8.04 4.60 -26.34
C GLN A 36 -7.51 3.70 -25.23
N ALA A 37 -6.89 4.28 -24.19
CA ALA A 37 -6.45 3.51 -23.03
C ALA A 37 -7.65 2.93 -22.26
N LEU A 38 -8.74 3.68 -22.09
CA LEU A 38 -9.98 3.17 -21.49
C LEU A 38 -10.60 2.06 -22.34
N GLN A 39 -10.70 2.26 -23.65
CA GLN A 39 -11.21 1.23 -24.57
C GLN A 39 -10.36 -0.04 -24.50
N PHE A 40 -9.04 0.07 -24.47
CA PHE A 40 -8.14 -1.09 -24.32
C PHE A 40 -8.43 -1.87 -23.05
N LEU A 41 -8.66 -1.19 -21.91
CA LEU A 41 -9.01 -1.85 -20.65
C LEU A 41 -10.33 -2.60 -20.75
N GLU A 42 -11.37 -1.98 -21.34
CA GLU A 42 -12.67 -2.63 -21.58
C GLU A 42 -12.54 -3.87 -22.48
N GLU A 43 -11.76 -3.80 -23.55
CA GLU A 43 -11.45 -4.94 -24.42
C GLU A 43 -10.72 -6.08 -23.69
N LYS A 44 -9.95 -5.76 -22.64
CA LYS A 44 -9.33 -6.73 -21.74
C LYS A 44 -10.26 -7.23 -20.63
N GLY A 45 -11.53 -6.81 -20.61
CA GLY A 45 -12.53 -7.23 -19.64
C GLY A 45 -12.49 -6.47 -18.32
N TRP A 46 -11.81 -5.33 -18.28
CA TRP A 46 -11.82 -4.44 -17.12
C TRP A 46 -13.11 -3.64 -17.04
N GLY A 47 -13.59 -3.44 -15.81
CA GLY A 47 -14.87 -2.75 -15.59
C GLY A 47 -16.08 -3.63 -15.89
N ASP A 48 -17.20 -2.99 -16.16
CA ASP A 48 -18.48 -3.55 -16.59
C ASP A 48 -19.30 -2.46 -17.32
N ALA A 49 -20.55 -2.77 -17.65
CA ALA A 49 -21.40 -1.83 -18.38
C ALA A 49 -21.70 -0.52 -17.63
N GLU A 50 -21.65 -0.53 -16.28
CA GLU A 50 -21.95 0.65 -15.46
C GLU A 50 -20.70 1.53 -15.25
N SER A 51 -19.52 0.97 -15.43
CA SER A 51 -18.22 1.65 -15.27
C SER A 51 -17.62 2.14 -16.60
N SER A 52 -18.22 1.80 -17.75
CA SER A 52 -17.71 2.13 -19.07
C SER A 52 -17.45 3.64 -19.23
N GLY A 53 -16.25 3.97 -19.74
CA GLY A 53 -15.81 5.34 -19.96
C GLY A 53 -15.40 6.13 -18.70
N ASP A 54 -15.41 5.54 -17.51
CA ASP A 54 -15.05 6.18 -16.25
C ASP A 54 -13.91 5.39 -15.57
N ALA A 55 -12.70 5.95 -15.61
CA ALA A 55 -11.51 5.31 -15.06
C ALA A 55 -11.64 4.91 -13.59
N GLU A 56 -12.17 5.81 -12.75
CA GLU A 56 -12.27 5.52 -11.31
C GLU A 56 -13.28 4.40 -11.04
N LYS A 57 -14.39 4.36 -11.77
CA LYS A 57 -15.35 3.26 -11.68
C LYS A 57 -14.77 1.94 -12.18
N ILE A 58 -14.03 1.97 -13.30
CA ILE A 58 -13.34 0.77 -13.82
C ILE A 58 -12.38 0.22 -12.76
N LEU A 59 -11.52 1.07 -12.18
CA LEU A 59 -10.54 0.64 -11.19
C LEU A 59 -11.19 0.13 -9.90
N THR A 60 -12.24 0.80 -9.43
CA THR A 60 -13.02 0.36 -8.27
C THR A 60 -13.66 -1.01 -8.53
N ARG A 61 -14.25 -1.20 -9.72
CA ARG A 61 -14.86 -2.48 -10.08
C ARG A 61 -13.83 -3.62 -10.12
N GLU A 62 -12.62 -3.37 -10.58
CA GLU A 62 -11.53 -4.37 -10.55
C GLU A 62 -11.10 -4.73 -9.13
N GLU A 63 -11.10 -3.77 -8.21
CA GLU A 63 -10.84 -4.05 -6.80
C GLU A 63 -11.96 -4.90 -6.20
N GLU A 64 -13.23 -4.57 -6.47
CA GLU A 64 -14.39 -5.37 -6.04
C GLU A 64 -14.34 -6.81 -6.57
N LYS A 65 -14.07 -7.00 -7.88
CA LYS A 65 -13.91 -8.33 -8.49
C LYS A 65 -12.82 -9.15 -7.80
N THR A 66 -11.72 -8.50 -7.39
CA THR A 66 -10.65 -9.18 -6.65
C THR A 66 -11.15 -9.74 -5.33
N TRP A 67 -11.89 -8.95 -4.57
CA TRP A 67 -12.44 -9.39 -3.29
C TRP A 67 -13.63 -10.35 -3.42
N GLU A 68 -14.43 -10.25 -4.49
CA GLU A 68 -15.45 -11.26 -4.83
C GLU A 68 -14.82 -12.64 -5.03
N VAL A 69 -13.70 -12.70 -5.78
CA VAL A 69 -12.94 -13.95 -5.96
C VAL A 69 -12.49 -14.53 -4.62
N VAL A 70 -11.92 -13.72 -3.72
CA VAL A 70 -11.45 -14.17 -2.41
C VAL A 70 -12.61 -14.72 -1.56
N LYS A 71 -13.75 -14.03 -1.52
CA LYS A 71 -14.94 -14.45 -0.79
C LYS A 71 -15.48 -15.80 -1.29
N ASP A 72 -15.49 -16.00 -2.61
CA ASP A 72 -15.93 -17.25 -3.25
C ASP A 72 -15.03 -18.46 -2.92
N LEU A 73 -13.76 -18.20 -2.53
CA LEU A 73 -12.86 -19.29 -2.14
C LEU A 73 -13.15 -19.87 -0.77
N SER A 74 -14.06 -19.27 0.00
CA SER A 74 -14.41 -19.70 1.37
C SER A 74 -13.20 -19.83 2.30
N ILE A 75 -12.19 -18.98 2.10
CA ILE A 75 -11.02 -18.84 2.97
C ILE A 75 -11.37 -17.77 4.02
N GLY A 76 -10.92 -17.96 5.27
CA GLY A 76 -11.10 -16.96 6.32
C GLY A 76 -10.55 -15.59 5.91
N MET A 77 -11.39 -14.56 6.03
CA MET A 77 -10.99 -13.18 5.65
C MET A 77 -9.92 -12.61 6.58
N GLU A 78 -9.74 -13.17 7.78
CA GLU A 78 -8.72 -12.79 8.75
C GLU A 78 -7.29 -12.88 8.22
N HIS A 79 -7.02 -13.76 7.26
CA HIS A 79 -5.73 -13.86 6.59
C HIS A 79 -5.36 -12.60 5.76
N PHE A 80 -6.37 -11.80 5.40
CA PHE A 80 -6.19 -10.60 4.59
C PHE A 80 -6.26 -9.30 5.39
N ASP A 81 -6.50 -9.37 6.70
CA ASP A 81 -6.67 -8.20 7.56
C ASP A 81 -5.48 -7.23 7.45
N VAL A 82 -4.25 -7.77 7.41
CA VAL A 82 -3.03 -6.95 7.29
C VAL A 82 -3.02 -6.09 6.04
N LEU A 83 -3.61 -6.56 4.93
CA LEU A 83 -3.70 -5.81 3.67
C LEU A 83 -4.70 -4.64 3.76
N SER A 84 -5.64 -4.70 4.68
CA SER A 84 -6.65 -3.66 4.90
C SER A 84 -6.18 -2.54 5.84
N TYR A 85 -5.12 -2.76 6.64
CA TYR A 85 -4.65 -1.79 7.63
C TYR A 85 -4.33 -0.41 7.05
N PRO A 86 -3.66 -0.25 5.90
CA PRO A 86 -3.41 1.07 5.34
C PRO A 86 -4.70 1.87 5.11
N LYS A 87 -5.76 1.24 4.59
CA LYS A 87 -7.07 1.86 4.37
C LYS A 87 -7.80 2.15 5.69
N LEU A 88 -7.75 1.21 6.63
CA LEU A 88 -8.40 1.33 7.92
C LEU A 88 -7.82 2.48 8.76
N PHE A 89 -6.49 2.59 8.82
CA PHE A 89 -5.81 3.69 9.53
C PHE A 89 -5.94 5.02 8.77
N HIS A 90 -6.06 4.99 7.44
CA HIS A 90 -6.41 6.17 6.67
C HIS A 90 -7.80 6.72 7.07
N ASN A 91 -8.80 5.85 7.24
CA ASN A 91 -10.12 6.26 7.72
C ASN A 91 -10.05 6.91 9.10
N LEU A 92 -9.25 6.35 10.02
CA LEU A 92 -9.04 6.98 11.33
C LEU A 92 -8.41 8.38 11.20
N LYS A 93 -7.38 8.50 10.36
CA LYS A 93 -6.70 9.78 10.12
C LYS A 93 -7.64 10.83 9.51
N ALA A 94 -8.44 10.43 8.53
CA ALA A 94 -9.43 11.29 7.89
C ALA A 94 -10.49 11.73 8.92
N ALA A 95 -11.02 10.81 9.71
CA ALA A 95 -12.04 11.10 10.73
C ALA A 95 -11.52 12.05 11.82
N VAL A 96 -10.32 11.83 12.34
CA VAL A 96 -9.70 12.73 13.33
C VAL A 96 -9.54 14.14 12.77
N LYS A 97 -9.06 14.27 11.53
CA LYS A 97 -8.91 15.59 10.89
C LYS A 97 -10.26 16.26 10.65
N GLU A 98 -11.25 15.53 10.13
CA GLU A 98 -12.58 16.06 9.89
C GLU A 98 -13.22 16.59 11.16
N VAL A 99 -13.23 15.79 12.23
CA VAL A 99 -13.87 16.15 13.50
C VAL A 99 -13.18 17.33 14.16
N CYS A 100 -11.83 17.36 14.17
CA CYS A 100 -11.07 18.43 14.81
C CYS A 100 -11.08 19.74 14.02
N THR A 101 -11.15 19.72 12.70
CA THR A 101 -11.07 20.93 11.86
C THR A 101 -12.43 21.42 11.37
N GLY A 102 -13.45 20.57 11.41
CA GLY A 102 -14.78 20.84 10.84
C GLY A 102 -14.82 20.86 9.30
N ASP A 103 -13.72 20.49 8.62
CA ASP A 103 -13.62 20.52 7.17
C ASP A 103 -14.19 19.23 6.55
N LYS A 104 -15.45 19.28 6.13
CA LYS A 104 -16.18 18.15 5.54
C LYS A 104 -15.90 17.92 4.04
N ASN A 105 -15.16 18.81 3.38
CA ASN A 105 -15.10 18.84 1.90
C ASN A 105 -13.93 18.04 1.30
N ARG A 106 -13.11 17.35 2.09
CA ARG A 106 -11.85 16.78 1.61
C ARG A 106 -11.64 15.31 1.93
N HIS A 107 -12.66 14.63 2.46
CA HIS A 107 -12.43 13.29 2.98
C HIS A 107 -12.82 12.24 1.97
N ILE A 108 -11.85 11.41 1.67
CA ILE A 108 -12.04 10.19 0.89
C ILE A 108 -11.93 9.05 1.89
N TYR A 109 -13.06 8.49 2.28
CA TYR A 109 -13.11 7.29 3.10
C TYR A 109 -13.13 6.04 2.24
N TYR A 110 -12.51 4.99 2.75
CA TYR A 110 -12.64 3.65 2.21
C TYR A 110 -13.81 2.95 2.88
N GLU A 111 -14.73 2.42 2.07
CA GLU A 111 -15.92 1.72 2.56
C GLU A 111 -15.73 0.20 2.60
N ASP A 112 -14.72 -0.33 1.92
CA ASP A 112 -14.36 -1.74 1.80
C ASP A 112 -13.45 -2.21 2.94
N VAL A 113 -13.58 -1.64 4.13
CA VAL A 113 -12.81 -1.96 5.33
C VAL A 113 -13.71 -2.31 6.51
N ARG A 114 -13.14 -2.93 7.53
CA ARG A 114 -13.86 -3.38 8.73
C ARG A 114 -14.67 -2.28 9.44
N ILE A 115 -14.17 -1.04 9.43
CA ILE A 115 -14.85 0.13 9.97
C ILE A 115 -14.95 1.16 8.85
N PRO A 116 -16.12 1.24 8.16
CA PRO A 116 -16.36 2.20 7.10
C PRO A 116 -16.24 3.66 7.56
N GLY A 117 -16.10 4.58 6.61
CA GLY A 117 -15.82 5.98 6.91
C GLY A 117 -16.82 6.65 7.82
N GLU A 118 -18.12 6.46 7.60
CA GLU A 118 -19.19 7.06 8.42
C GLU A 118 -19.17 6.54 9.86
N GLU A 119 -18.93 5.24 10.05
CA GLU A 119 -18.80 4.64 11.39
C GLU A 119 -17.53 5.13 12.09
N MET A 120 -16.41 5.20 11.38
CA MET A 120 -15.15 5.72 11.91
C MET A 120 -15.30 7.19 12.36
N ARG A 121 -15.93 8.03 11.53
CA ARG A 121 -16.21 9.42 11.85
C ARG A 121 -17.06 9.54 13.12
N LYS A 122 -18.10 8.73 13.27
CA LYS A 122 -18.98 8.74 14.44
C LYS A 122 -18.23 8.32 15.72
N ILE A 123 -17.38 7.29 15.65
CA ILE A 123 -16.54 6.86 16.79
C ILE A 123 -15.67 8.02 17.27
N VAL A 124 -15.04 8.75 16.35
CA VAL A 124 -14.17 9.88 16.71
C VAL A 124 -14.99 11.08 17.24
N GLU A 125 -16.12 11.40 16.61
CA GLU A 125 -17.01 12.49 17.05
C GLU A 125 -17.56 12.27 18.45
N ASP A 126 -18.00 11.03 18.75
CA ASP A 126 -18.50 10.62 20.07
C ASP A 126 -17.35 10.38 21.09
N ARG A 127 -16.09 10.41 20.66
CA ARG A 127 -14.89 10.04 21.43
C ARG A 127 -14.96 8.63 22.02
N ASP A 128 -15.65 7.74 21.33
CA ASP A 128 -15.83 6.34 21.77
C ASP A 128 -14.73 5.43 21.21
N PHE A 129 -13.48 5.82 21.44
CA PHE A 129 -12.31 5.08 20.95
C PHE A 129 -12.23 3.64 21.46
N GLY A 130 -12.98 3.31 22.51
CA GLY A 130 -13.11 1.93 22.99
C GLY A 130 -13.70 0.95 21.97
N LYS A 131 -14.39 1.45 20.94
CA LYS A 131 -14.89 0.64 19.81
C LYS A 131 -13.84 0.29 18.77
N LEU A 132 -12.70 0.99 18.78
CA LEU A 132 -11.61 0.70 17.87
C LEU A 132 -10.84 -0.55 18.29
N PRO A 133 -10.23 -1.28 17.33
CA PRO A 133 -9.25 -2.31 17.64
C PRO A 133 -8.13 -1.77 18.54
N ASN A 134 -7.59 -2.62 19.42
CA ASN A 134 -6.55 -2.19 20.38
C ASN A 134 -5.35 -1.50 19.72
N SER A 135 -4.94 -1.94 18.51
CA SER A 135 -3.87 -1.36 17.72
C SER A 135 -4.14 0.09 17.29
N MET A 136 -5.41 0.50 17.24
CA MET A 136 -5.83 1.83 16.78
C MET A 136 -6.25 2.75 17.92
N ARG A 137 -6.75 2.20 19.02
CA ARG A 137 -7.38 2.96 20.11
C ARG A 137 -6.44 4.02 20.68
N ILE A 138 -5.26 3.61 21.14
CA ILE A 138 -4.29 4.52 21.77
C ILE A 138 -3.86 5.60 20.78
N ALA A 139 -3.55 5.23 19.55
CA ALA A 139 -3.13 6.17 18.51
C ALA A 139 -4.26 7.14 18.13
N GLY A 140 -5.51 6.67 18.09
CA GLY A 140 -6.69 7.50 17.81
C GLY A 140 -6.90 8.55 18.89
N GLU A 141 -6.84 8.15 20.16
CA GLU A 141 -6.93 9.07 21.30
C GLU A 141 -5.80 10.11 21.28
N GLU A 142 -4.54 9.64 21.14
CA GLU A 142 -3.36 10.54 21.11
C GLU A 142 -3.41 11.51 19.93
N ALA A 143 -3.76 11.05 18.73
CA ALA A 143 -3.84 11.89 17.55
C ALA A 143 -4.95 12.93 17.66
N TYR A 144 -6.11 12.54 18.19
CA TYR A 144 -7.23 13.44 18.43
C TYR A 144 -6.85 14.57 19.40
N GLU A 145 -6.31 14.21 20.58
CA GLU A 145 -5.88 15.18 21.59
C GLU A 145 -4.76 16.08 21.06
N THR A 146 -3.79 15.51 20.34
CA THR A 146 -2.70 16.27 19.72
C THR A 146 -3.23 17.31 18.75
N LEU A 147 -4.10 16.92 17.82
CA LEU A 147 -4.64 17.85 16.83
C LEU A 147 -5.53 18.91 17.46
N LEU A 148 -6.37 18.52 18.43
CA LEU A 148 -7.26 19.44 19.13
C LEU A 148 -6.50 20.53 19.92
N HIS A 149 -5.40 20.16 20.59
CA HIS A 149 -4.66 21.10 21.47
C HIS A 149 -3.56 21.87 20.76
N THR A 150 -2.95 21.29 19.72
CA THR A 150 -1.79 21.91 19.06
C THR A 150 -2.08 22.47 17.68
N GLY A 151 -3.14 21.98 17.02
CA GLY A 151 -3.40 22.25 15.60
C GLY A 151 -2.38 21.58 14.66
N ASP A 152 -1.47 20.74 15.17
CA ASP A 152 -0.40 20.10 14.38
C ASP A 152 -0.92 18.88 13.62
N GLY A 153 -1.40 19.12 12.39
CA GLY A 153 -1.86 18.05 11.50
C GLY A 153 -0.76 17.09 11.07
N GLN A 154 0.49 17.53 11.02
CA GLN A 154 1.62 16.65 10.67
C GLN A 154 1.92 15.66 11.79
N LEU A 155 1.89 16.12 13.03
CA LEU A 155 2.10 15.25 14.18
C LEU A 155 0.96 14.23 14.33
N CYS A 156 -0.29 14.65 14.08
CA CYS A 156 -1.44 13.76 14.00
C CYS A 156 -1.21 12.64 12.96
N ASP A 157 -0.75 13.00 11.74
CA ASP A 157 -0.44 12.02 10.70
C ASP A 157 0.63 11.04 11.16
N VAL A 158 1.71 11.52 11.75
CA VAL A 158 2.83 10.69 12.24
C VAL A 158 2.36 9.67 13.27
N ILE A 159 1.52 10.08 14.23
CA ILE A 159 0.99 9.18 15.27
C ILE A 159 0.20 8.02 14.64
N ILE A 160 -0.71 8.33 13.73
CA ILE A 160 -1.59 7.32 13.12
C ILE A 160 -0.82 6.44 12.12
N ASP A 161 0.05 7.04 11.28
CA ASP A 161 0.82 6.30 10.30
C ASP A 161 1.83 5.35 10.98
N ARG A 162 2.45 5.77 12.08
CA ARG A 162 3.31 4.92 12.90
C ARG A 162 2.52 3.74 13.48
N ALA A 163 1.34 3.98 14.04
CA ALA A 163 0.50 2.93 14.60
C ALA A 163 0.05 1.92 13.53
N ALA A 164 -0.16 2.37 12.29
CA ALA A 164 -0.44 1.48 11.16
C ALA A 164 0.75 0.55 10.88
N LEU A 165 1.97 1.07 10.86
CA LEU A 165 3.19 0.27 10.64
C LEU A 165 3.41 -0.72 11.77
N ASP A 166 3.23 -0.30 13.04
CA ASP A 166 3.34 -1.18 14.20
C ASP A 166 2.29 -2.31 14.14
N ALA A 167 1.05 -2.00 13.74
CA ALA A 167 -0.01 -3.00 13.56
C ALA A 167 0.31 -4.00 12.44
N ILE A 168 0.85 -3.53 11.31
CA ILE A 168 1.29 -4.39 10.20
C ILE A 168 2.41 -5.32 10.67
N TYR A 169 3.43 -4.77 11.34
CA TYR A 169 4.55 -5.56 11.83
C TYR A 169 4.11 -6.62 12.84
N GLN A 170 3.26 -6.24 13.80
CA GLN A 170 2.72 -7.17 14.79
C GLN A 170 1.89 -8.28 14.14
N ALA A 171 1.04 -7.95 13.17
CA ALA A 171 0.28 -8.95 12.42
C ALA A 171 1.20 -9.94 11.69
N GLY A 172 2.31 -9.44 11.12
CA GLY A 172 3.36 -10.29 10.55
C GLY A 172 3.97 -11.24 11.58
N LYS A 173 4.35 -10.73 12.76
CA LYS A 173 4.95 -11.53 13.83
C LYS A 173 4.01 -12.61 14.39
N GLU A 174 2.74 -12.33 14.45
CA GLU A 174 1.71 -13.27 14.97
C GLU A 174 1.23 -14.27 13.91
N SER A 175 1.46 -13.98 12.63
CA SER A 175 0.99 -14.85 11.55
C SER A 175 1.80 -16.15 11.45
N PRO A 176 1.12 -17.31 11.26
CA PRO A 176 1.79 -18.55 10.91
C PRO A 176 2.25 -18.59 9.45
N ASP A 177 1.76 -17.67 8.61
CA ASP A 177 1.96 -17.69 7.17
C ASP A 177 3.19 -16.85 6.77
N LYS A 178 4.19 -17.52 6.18
CA LYS A 178 5.46 -16.88 5.79
C LYS A 178 5.28 -15.66 4.89
N ILE A 179 4.33 -15.71 3.97
CA ILE A 179 4.05 -14.57 3.08
C ILE A 179 3.60 -13.33 3.86
N ILE A 180 2.79 -13.50 4.91
CA ILE A 180 2.33 -12.37 5.75
C ILE A 180 3.49 -11.80 6.54
N GLN A 181 4.37 -12.66 7.08
CA GLN A 181 5.60 -12.24 7.76
C GLN A 181 6.48 -11.40 6.83
N ASP A 182 6.76 -11.89 5.62
CA ASP A 182 7.63 -11.25 4.65
C ASP A 182 7.01 -9.95 4.08
N TYR A 183 5.70 -9.96 3.84
CA TYR A 183 4.97 -8.76 3.42
C TYR A 183 5.02 -7.67 4.50
N ALA A 184 4.76 -8.00 5.75
CA ALA A 184 4.78 -7.07 6.86
C ALA A 184 6.18 -6.46 7.05
N GLU A 185 7.22 -7.31 7.07
CA GLU A 185 8.61 -6.87 7.19
C GLU A 185 9.01 -5.92 6.05
N SER A 186 8.76 -6.31 4.80
CA SER A 186 9.08 -5.49 3.64
C SER A 186 8.30 -4.17 3.61
N THR A 187 7.02 -4.20 4.02
CA THR A 187 6.17 -3.01 4.04
C THR A 187 6.69 -1.99 5.06
N VAL A 188 7.03 -2.44 6.27
CA VAL A 188 7.54 -1.55 7.33
C VAL A 188 8.92 -1.02 6.96
N ALA A 189 9.83 -1.88 6.51
CA ALA A 189 11.18 -1.46 6.11
C ALA A 189 11.16 -0.42 4.97
N VAL A 190 10.35 -0.65 3.93
CA VAL A 190 10.20 0.31 2.82
C VAL A 190 9.60 1.63 3.30
N ALA A 191 8.62 1.60 4.20
CA ALA A 191 8.05 2.80 4.80
C ALA A 191 9.10 3.60 5.58
N ASP A 192 9.93 2.94 6.37
CA ASP A 192 11.00 3.58 7.15
C ASP A 192 12.07 4.20 6.25
N ILE A 193 12.45 3.53 5.16
CA ILE A 193 13.36 4.11 4.17
C ILE A 193 12.74 5.37 3.54
N LYS A 194 11.46 5.34 3.16
CA LYS A 194 10.73 6.52 2.65
C LYS A 194 10.70 7.66 3.67
N ILE A 195 10.46 7.35 4.95
CA ILE A 195 10.48 8.34 6.03
C ILE A 195 11.87 8.96 6.17
N ALA A 196 12.94 8.16 6.14
CA ALA A 196 14.33 8.63 6.21
C ALA A 196 14.66 9.60 5.05
N VAL A 197 14.37 9.18 3.83
CA VAL A 197 14.60 9.98 2.61
C VAL A 197 13.83 11.30 2.64
N ARG A 198 12.55 11.25 3.02
CA ARG A 198 11.72 12.46 3.13
C ARG A 198 12.19 13.36 4.26
N SER A 199 12.56 12.80 5.40
CA SER A 199 13.07 13.52 6.56
C SER A 199 14.38 14.23 6.25
N GLN A 200 15.29 13.59 5.52
CA GLN A 200 16.52 14.21 5.05
C GLN A 200 16.23 15.42 4.15
N LYS A 201 15.34 15.25 3.14
CA LYS A 201 14.97 16.31 2.20
C LYS A 201 14.27 17.51 2.88
N THR A 202 13.57 17.28 3.99
CA THR A 202 12.80 18.31 4.72
C THR A 202 13.46 18.72 6.04
N ALA A 203 14.71 18.32 6.27
CA ALA A 203 15.51 18.66 7.46
C ALA A 203 14.78 18.35 8.79
N LYS A 204 14.14 17.18 8.89
CA LYS A 204 13.47 16.74 10.11
C LYS A 204 14.48 16.27 11.16
N SER A 205 14.11 16.43 12.45
CA SER A 205 14.92 16.00 13.57
C SER A 205 14.96 14.48 13.75
N THR A 206 15.94 14.00 14.52
CA THR A 206 16.00 12.59 14.94
C THR A 206 14.76 12.17 15.72
N ASP A 207 14.25 13.05 16.59
CA ASP A 207 13.08 12.75 17.40
C ASP A 207 11.82 12.61 16.54
N PHE A 208 11.68 13.42 15.49
CA PHE A 208 10.62 13.24 14.49
C PHE A 208 10.72 11.88 13.82
N MET A 209 11.92 11.51 13.32
CA MET A 209 12.13 10.23 12.64
C MET A 209 11.84 9.04 13.55
N LYS A 210 12.29 9.06 14.80
CA LYS A 210 12.02 8.01 15.79
C LYS A 210 10.52 7.88 16.12
N ARG A 211 9.77 8.95 16.04
CA ARG A 211 8.31 8.92 16.22
C ARG A 211 7.59 8.39 14.99
N ALA A 212 8.13 8.60 13.80
CA ALA A 212 7.50 8.23 12.54
C ALA A 212 7.83 6.82 12.07
N MET A 213 9.06 6.33 12.35
CA MET A 213 9.52 5.01 11.91
C MET A 213 9.07 3.91 12.87
N ALA A 214 8.81 2.72 12.35
CA ALA A 214 8.47 1.52 13.11
C ALA A 214 9.69 0.58 13.22
N GLU A 215 9.78 -0.18 14.31
CA GLU A 215 10.81 -1.23 14.44
C GLU A 215 10.51 -2.39 13.48
N CYS A 216 11.53 -2.89 12.81
CA CYS A 216 11.50 -4.10 12.00
C CYS A 216 12.80 -4.88 12.15
N ASP A 217 12.84 -6.14 11.68
CA ASP A 217 14.02 -7.00 11.91
C ASP A 217 15.20 -6.65 10.98
N SER A 218 14.91 -6.17 9.78
CA SER A 218 15.90 -5.99 8.71
C SER A 218 16.58 -4.62 8.70
N LEU A 219 16.05 -3.62 9.44
CA LEU A 219 16.61 -2.27 9.54
C LEU A 219 16.66 -1.80 10.99
N SER A 220 17.65 -0.96 11.29
CA SER A 220 17.73 -0.26 12.58
C SER A 220 17.27 1.17 12.44
N VAL A 221 16.14 1.50 13.08
CA VAL A 221 15.60 2.88 13.14
C VAL A 221 16.66 3.86 13.61
N SER A 222 17.49 3.49 14.61
CA SER A 222 18.55 4.36 15.13
C SER A 222 19.65 4.63 14.11
N GLN A 223 20.10 3.61 13.38
CA GLN A 223 21.14 3.76 12.36
C GLN A 223 20.62 4.52 11.13
N LEU A 224 19.41 4.17 10.68
CA LEU A 224 18.77 4.83 9.54
C LEU A 224 18.49 6.33 9.83
N SER A 225 18.05 6.66 11.05
CA SER A 225 17.87 8.05 11.48
C SER A 225 19.18 8.85 11.51
N LYS A 226 20.26 8.23 11.99
CA LYS A 226 21.60 8.86 11.95
C LYS A 226 22.09 9.07 10.51
N ALA A 227 21.90 8.09 9.64
CA ALA A 227 22.24 8.21 8.23
C ALA A 227 21.46 9.35 7.56
N ALA A 228 20.15 9.48 7.85
CA ALA A 228 19.31 10.56 7.32
C ALA A 228 19.77 11.96 7.76
N LEU A 229 20.27 12.10 8.99
CA LEU A 229 20.87 13.37 9.45
C LEU A 229 22.19 13.70 8.75
N SER A 230 22.96 12.67 8.39
CA SER A 230 24.26 12.83 7.74
C SER A 230 24.15 13.14 6.26
N GLY A 231 23.03 12.86 5.64
CA GLY A 231 22.76 13.16 4.22
C GLY A 231 22.30 11.96 3.39
N MET A 232 21.98 12.21 2.13
CA MET A 232 21.47 11.19 1.22
C MET A 232 22.51 10.10 0.95
N ASP A 233 23.78 10.47 0.78
CA ASP A 233 24.88 9.51 0.57
C ASP A 233 25.05 8.54 1.75
N ALA A 234 24.84 9.02 2.97
CA ALA A 234 24.88 8.18 4.16
C ALA A 234 23.69 7.22 4.24
N ILE A 235 22.50 7.62 3.78
CA ILE A 235 21.37 6.70 3.62
C ILE A 235 21.73 5.60 2.62
N CYS A 236 22.25 5.97 1.44
CA CYS A 236 22.67 5.00 0.43
C CYS A 236 23.73 4.02 0.95
N GLU A 237 24.72 4.53 1.68
CA GLU A 237 25.78 3.70 2.26
C GLU A 237 25.23 2.70 3.30
N TYR A 238 24.31 3.16 4.15
CA TYR A 238 23.62 2.28 5.09
C TYR A 238 22.83 1.18 4.38
N LEU A 239 22.04 1.54 3.35
CA LEU A 239 21.20 0.59 2.62
C LEU A 239 22.02 -0.45 1.87
N ARG A 240 23.21 -0.11 1.34
CA ARG A 240 24.10 -1.07 0.66
C ARG A 240 24.53 -2.22 1.55
N GLY A 241 24.56 -2.03 2.86
CA GLY A 241 24.85 -3.07 3.86
C GLY A 241 23.65 -3.91 4.28
N THR A 242 22.47 -3.71 3.69
CA THR A 242 21.22 -4.37 4.07
C THR A 242 20.60 -5.16 2.91
N ALA A 243 19.47 -5.82 3.15
CA ALA A 243 18.65 -6.47 2.10
C ALA A 243 18.01 -5.48 1.11
N TYR A 244 18.22 -4.17 1.29
CA TYR A 244 17.63 -3.08 0.50
C TYR A 244 18.69 -2.30 -0.31
N ALA A 245 19.82 -2.93 -0.64
CA ALA A 245 20.91 -2.31 -1.40
C ALA A 245 20.46 -1.72 -2.75
N GLU A 246 19.54 -2.38 -3.44
CA GLU A 246 18.97 -1.88 -4.69
C GLU A 246 18.23 -0.54 -4.52
N GLY A 247 17.69 -0.27 -3.33
CA GLY A 247 17.09 1.01 -2.99
C GLY A 247 18.09 2.16 -3.00
N ALA A 248 19.34 1.92 -2.65
CA ALA A 248 20.41 2.91 -2.74
C ALA A 248 20.70 3.29 -4.21
N GLU A 249 20.72 2.32 -5.11
CA GLU A 249 20.92 2.56 -6.54
C GLU A 249 19.74 3.33 -7.15
N ALA A 250 18.51 2.94 -6.79
CA ALA A 250 17.31 3.64 -7.21
C ALA A 250 17.26 5.10 -6.69
N LEU A 251 17.71 5.35 -5.45
CA LEU A 251 17.83 6.71 -4.91
C LEU A 251 18.84 7.56 -5.67
N ALA A 252 19.95 6.97 -6.10
CA ALA A 252 20.98 7.66 -6.88
C ALA A 252 20.52 7.98 -8.31
N GLU A 253 19.62 7.16 -8.89
CA GLU A 253 19.10 7.35 -10.24
C GLU A 253 18.11 8.51 -10.29
N SER A 254 16.98 8.42 -9.57
CA SER A 254 15.96 9.47 -9.53
C SER A 254 14.93 9.25 -8.44
N PRO A 255 14.17 10.30 -8.05
CA PRO A 255 13.01 10.14 -7.17
C PRO A 255 11.96 9.17 -7.70
N SER A 256 11.71 9.16 -9.02
CA SER A 256 10.76 8.24 -9.66
C SER A 256 11.24 6.80 -9.60
N ALA A 257 12.53 6.56 -9.85
CA ALA A 257 13.15 5.24 -9.73
C ALA A 257 13.04 4.71 -8.30
N PHE A 258 13.28 5.56 -7.30
CA PHE A 258 13.13 5.17 -5.89
C PHE A 258 11.70 4.80 -5.54
N GLU A 259 10.69 5.60 -5.92
CA GLU A 259 9.29 5.27 -5.66
C GLU A 259 8.87 3.98 -6.39
N ARG A 260 9.35 3.77 -7.61
CA ARG A 260 9.16 2.50 -8.34
C ARG A 260 9.79 1.33 -7.61
N TRP A 261 11.04 1.45 -7.17
CA TRP A 261 11.70 0.41 -6.39
C TRP A 261 10.94 0.05 -5.11
N CYS A 262 10.44 1.05 -4.38
CA CYS A 262 9.66 0.82 -3.16
C CYS A 262 8.44 -0.08 -3.39
N ASP A 263 7.70 0.14 -4.48
CA ASP A 263 6.53 -0.67 -4.81
C ASP A 263 6.95 -2.04 -5.38
N ASN A 264 7.98 -2.08 -6.24
CA ASN A 264 8.49 -3.31 -6.82
C ASN A 264 9.04 -4.26 -5.73
N ARG A 265 9.61 -3.73 -4.64
CA ARG A 265 10.08 -4.54 -3.52
C ARG A 265 8.97 -5.41 -2.94
N ILE A 266 7.75 -4.92 -2.87
CA ILE A 266 6.60 -5.72 -2.40
C ILE A 266 6.28 -6.84 -3.40
N ILE A 267 6.30 -6.56 -4.70
CA ILE A 267 6.09 -7.58 -5.75
C ILE A 267 7.18 -8.64 -5.71
N GLN A 268 8.44 -8.25 -5.53
CA GLN A 268 9.55 -9.19 -5.37
C GLN A 268 9.39 -10.07 -4.13
N THR A 269 8.87 -9.51 -3.03
CA THR A 269 8.60 -10.25 -1.79
C THR A 269 7.58 -11.36 -1.98
N ILE A 270 6.54 -11.14 -2.80
CA ILE A 270 5.50 -12.14 -3.06
C ILE A 270 5.81 -13.08 -4.23
N SER A 271 6.79 -12.76 -5.06
CA SER A 271 7.11 -13.55 -6.28
C SER A 271 7.42 -15.03 -6.02
N PRO A 272 8.04 -15.46 -4.90
CA PRO A 272 8.23 -16.89 -4.60
C PRO A 272 6.94 -17.69 -4.53
N GLU A 273 5.80 -17.07 -4.25
CA GLU A 273 4.50 -17.73 -4.15
C GLU A 273 4.01 -18.31 -5.50
N LYS A 274 4.59 -17.89 -6.62
CA LYS A 274 4.36 -18.51 -7.94
C LYS A 274 4.62 -20.02 -7.93
N TYR A 275 5.53 -20.49 -7.08
CA TYR A 275 5.98 -21.87 -7.02
C TYR A 275 5.36 -22.67 -5.87
N HIS A 276 4.62 -22.04 -4.97
CA HIS A 276 3.95 -22.70 -3.86
C HIS A 276 2.57 -23.19 -4.29
N ALA A 277 2.18 -24.41 -3.86
CA ALA A 277 0.95 -25.05 -4.32
C ALA A 277 -0.04 -25.41 -3.20
N PHE A 278 0.41 -25.42 -1.93
CA PHE A 278 -0.35 -25.99 -0.83
C PHE A 278 -0.50 -25.08 0.39
N THR A 279 -0.23 -23.78 0.22
CA THR A 279 -0.36 -22.76 1.24
C THR A 279 -1.37 -21.70 0.82
N ILE A 280 -1.75 -20.81 1.73
CA ILE A 280 -2.57 -19.63 1.40
C ILE A 280 -1.76 -18.59 0.58
N GLY A 281 -0.43 -18.71 0.54
CA GLY A 281 0.47 -17.76 -0.07
C GLY A 281 0.08 -17.30 -1.48
N PRO A 282 -0.20 -18.23 -2.42
CA PRO A 282 -0.65 -17.85 -3.77
C PRO A 282 -1.91 -16.98 -3.80
N VAL A 283 -2.85 -17.19 -2.88
CA VAL A 283 -4.08 -16.38 -2.82
C VAL A 283 -3.79 -14.96 -2.36
N ILE A 284 -2.96 -14.82 -1.32
CA ILE A 284 -2.52 -13.52 -0.81
C ILE A 284 -1.67 -12.80 -1.87
N ALA A 285 -0.75 -13.51 -2.52
CA ALA A 285 0.07 -12.96 -3.60
C ALA A 285 -0.77 -12.45 -4.77
N TYR A 286 -1.83 -13.18 -5.14
CA TYR A 286 -2.77 -12.74 -6.18
C TYR A 286 -3.45 -11.42 -5.81
N VAL A 287 -3.93 -11.27 -4.57
CA VAL A 287 -4.57 -10.02 -4.11
C VAL A 287 -3.58 -8.85 -4.19
N ILE A 288 -2.35 -9.03 -3.71
CA ILE A 288 -1.31 -8.00 -3.76
C ILE A 288 -0.94 -7.67 -5.23
N ALA A 289 -0.83 -8.69 -6.07
CA ALA A 289 -0.56 -8.52 -7.51
C ALA A 289 -1.67 -7.72 -8.21
N ARG A 290 -2.94 -8.01 -7.91
CA ARG A 290 -4.08 -7.24 -8.42
C ARG A 290 -4.07 -5.79 -7.96
N GLN A 291 -3.78 -5.53 -6.69
CA GLN A 291 -3.65 -4.17 -6.16
C GLN A 291 -2.53 -3.39 -6.87
N ASN A 292 -1.39 -4.03 -7.12
CA ASN A 292 -0.28 -3.44 -7.87
C ASN A 292 -0.64 -3.17 -9.33
N GLU A 293 -1.35 -4.09 -9.97
CA GLU A 293 -1.84 -3.94 -11.34
C GLU A 293 -2.81 -2.76 -11.46
N ILE A 294 -3.81 -2.66 -10.57
CA ILE A 294 -4.75 -1.54 -10.51
C ILE A 294 -4.01 -0.22 -10.29
N LYS A 295 -3.03 -0.20 -9.38
CA LYS A 295 -2.17 0.97 -9.16
C LYS A 295 -1.39 1.37 -10.40
N THR A 296 -0.81 0.40 -11.11
CA THR A 296 -0.04 0.62 -12.34
C THR A 296 -0.93 1.19 -13.44
N VAL A 297 -2.11 0.62 -13.65
CA VAL A 297 -3.11 1.13 -14.60
C VAL A 297 -3.53 2.56 -14.25
N ARG A 298 -3.78 2.87 -12.98
CA ARG A 298 -4.08 4.23 -12.51
C ARG A 298 -2.97 5.23 -12.87
N ILE A 299 -1.70 4.85 -12.71
CA ILE A 299 -0.55 5.67 -13.08
C ILE A 299 -0.56 5.96 -14.59
N ILE A 300 -0.81 4.94 -15.41
CA ILE A 300 -0.85 5.10 -16.87
C ILE A 300 -2.02 5.99 -17.30
N LEU A 301 -3.22 5.75 -16.79
CA LEU A 301 -4.39 6.56 -17.10
C LEU A 301 -4.21 8.02 -16.68
N SER A 302 -3.66 8.26 -15.48
CA SER A 302 -3.33 9.61 -15.03
C SER A 302 -2.28 10.27 -15.94
N GLY A 303 -1.27 9.52 -16.38
CA GLY A 303 -0.27 10.01 -17.34
C GLY A 303 -0.90 10.40 -18.68
N LYS A 304 -1.77 9.55 -19.23
CA LYS A 304 -2.48 9.81 -20.50
C LYS A 304 -3.44 10.99 -20.38
N GLN A 305 -4.17 11.10 -19.27
CA GLN A 305 -5.08 12.21 -19.01
C GLN A 305 -4.35 13.57 -18.94
N ASN A 306 -3.12 13.56 -18.41
CA ASN A 306 -2.28 14.77 -18.33
C ASN A 306 -1.34 14.91 -19.54
N GLU A 307 -1.56 14.14 -20.60
CA GLU A 307 -0.76 14.20 -21.85
C GLU A 307 0.75 14.08 -21.63
N LEU A 308 1.17 13.27 -20.63
CA LEU A 308 2.57 13.02 -20.37
C LEU A 308 3.18 12.16 -21.51
N PRO A 309 4.45 12.39 -21.88
CA PRO A 309 5.16 11.52 -22.82
C PRO A 309 5.20 10.08 -22.32
N ASP A 310 5.13 9.11 -23.24
CA ASP A 310 5.14 7.69 -22.91
C ASP A 310 6.37 7.28 -22.08
N ASP A 311 7.54 7.85 -22.37
CA ASP A 311 8.76 7.60 -21.59
C ASP A 311 8.59 8.05 -20.12
N SER A 312 7.97 9.20 -19.88
CA SER A 312 7.69 9.69 -18.52
C SER A 312 6.66 8.81 -17.77
N ILE A 313 5.71 8.21 -18.48
CA ILE A 313 4.78 7.24 -17.91
C ILE A 313 5.54 5.96 -17.59
N ARG A 314 6.37 5.47 -18.52
CA ARG A 314 7.15 4.23 -18.39
C ARG A 314 8.11 4.26 -17.20
N GLU A 315 8.73 5.38 -16.90
CA GLU A 315 9.58 5.56 -15.72
C GLU A 315 8.85 5.34 -14.39
N ARG A 316 7.52 5.47 -14.39
CA ARG A 316 6.68 5.37 -13.19
C ARG A 316 5.94 4.05 -13.06
N VAL A 317 5.92 3.25 -14.10
CA VAL A 317 5.23 1.95 -14.14
C VAL A 317 5.94 0.95 -13.23
N ARG A 318 5.15 0.12 -12.54
CA ARG A 318 5.62 -0.89 -11.60
C ARG A 318 5.89 -2.22 -12.31
N GLU A 319 6.76 -3.03 -11.73
CA GLU A 319 6.99 -4.41 -12.15
C GLU A 319 5.71 -5.23 -11.99
N MET A 320 5.39 -6.04 -12.99
CA MET A 320 4.21 -6.90 -12.94
C MET A 320 4.53 -8.23 -12.30
N TYR A 321 3.51 -8.86 -11.72
CA TYR A 321 3.68 -10.14 -11.02
C TYR A 321 3.86 -11.31 -11.99
N VAL A 322 3.28 -11.30 -13.19
CA VAL A 322 3.32 -12.39 -14.18
C VAL A 322 4.21 -12.09 -15.38
#